data_d796ecb2463e57fb019661f64c58dfd5
#
_entry.id   d796ecb2463e57fb019661f64c58dfd5
#
_cell.length_a   1.000
_cell.length_b   1.000
_cell.length_c   1.000
_cell.angle_alpha   90.00
_cell.angle_beta   90.00
_cell.angle_gamma   90.00
#
_symmetry.space_group_name_H-M   'P 1'
#
loop_
_entity.id
_entity.type
_entity.pdbx_description
1 polymer ?
#
loop_
_entity_poly.entity_id
_entity_poly.type
_entity_poly.pdbx_seq_one_letter_code
_entity_poly.pdbx_strand_id
1 'polypeptide(L)'
;MKVGPNRWRFLVQSLCDLDESLKQFNSRLFVIRGKPTEVLPDAIKRWKIKYLTFESDTEPYAKARDEEIENLMRTLDVEVIKCCTNTLYDPEKIIAFNGKVPLTYQAFVNTADKIGLPSKPVPSVDQLKDLVKEQGRSTPVEDDHDVKYSVPTLKELNVNESELNPCLYPGGETEALARLERVTANQEYICKFEKPNTSPNSINPSTTVLSPYVKFGCLSARTFYYEIRDIYLKSKKGYSKPPVSLHGQLFWREFFYTAGSATPNFDQMIGNPVCKQIPWIDNDSFLQSWAHAQTGYPFIDAIMTQLRKEGWVHHLARHSVACFLTRGDLWVSWERGMKVFEELLLDADWSLNAGNWMWLSASAFFHQYYRVYSPIAFGKKTDKNGDYIRKYIPVLKKFPPEYIYEPWKAPKKLQEQLGCVIGKDYPSPIVDHDKVRVENLRRMDAVYKSKQENKDKDKKGSPSKSKESSVSKKAPSKGKRSLDENSQVKISKFLKNK
;
A
#
# COMPACT_ATOMS: atom_id res chain seq x y z
N MET A 1 -13.71 1.94 11.79
CA MET A 1 -12.59 1.16 11.22
C MET A 1 -12.01 0.26 12.31
N LYS A 2 -11.75 -1.02 12.02
CA LYS A 2 -11.08 -1.93 12.96
C LYS A 2 -9.57 -1.82 12.73
N VAL A 3 -8.79 -1.67 13.81
CA VAL A 3 -7.34 -1.52 13.76
C VAL A 3 -6.70 -2.74 14.43
N GLY A 4 -5.83 -3.43 13.70
CA GLY A 4 -5.16 -4.62 14.22
C GLY A 4 -4.11 -4.32 15.30
N PRO A 5 -3.81 -5.32 16.16
CA PRO A 5 -2.94 -5.12 17.31
C PRO A 5 -1.51 -4.70 16.94
N ASN A 6 -0.97 -5.21 15.84
CA ASN A 6 0.37 -4.79 15.36
C ASN A 6 0.40 -3.32 14.95
N ARG A 7 -0.69 -2.77 14.38
CA ARG A 7 -0.77 -1.35 14.01
C ARG A 7 -0.84 -0.45 15.23
N TRP A 8 -1.61 -0.85 16.27
CA TRP A 8 -1.62 -0.14 17.55
C TRP A 8 -0.24 -0.13 18.19
N ARG A 9 0.44 -1.29 18.24
CA ARG A 9 1.80 -1.38 18.75
C ARG A 9 2.76 -0.46 18.00
N PHE A 10 2.71 -0.46 16.68
CA PHE A 10 3.57 0.40 15.85
C PHE A 10 3.31 1.89 16.11
N LEU A 11 2.03 2.30 16.20
CA LEU A 11 1.66 3.69 16.51
C LEU A 11 2.16 4.11 17.89
N VAL A 12 1.90 3.30 18.92
CA VAL A 12 2.36 3.59 20.31
C VAL A 12 3.88 3.74 20.35
N GLN A 13 4.61 2.81 19.74
CA GLN A 13 6.07 2.89 19.67
C GLN A 13 6.55 4.16 18.94
N SER A 14 5.87 4.55 17.86
CA SER A 14 6.21 5.76 17.10
C SER A 14 5.97 7.03 17.92
N LEU A 15 4.89 7.07 18.71
CA LEU A 15 4.61 8.21 19.59
C LEU A 15 5.59 8.28 20.76
N CYS A 16 5.97 7.14 21.34
CA CYS A 16 6.99 7.09 22.39
C CYS A 16 8.35 7.58 21.88
N ASP A 17 8.77 7.11 20.70
CA ASP A 17 10.02 7.54 20.08
C ASP A 17 10.04 9.05 19.77
N LEU A 18 8.91 9.60 19.35
CA LEU A 18 8.74 11.04 19.13
C LEU A 18 8.83 11.82 20.45
N ASP A 19 8.19 11.34 21.53
CA ASP A 19 8.27 12.01 22.83
C ASP A 19 9.71 12.01 23.37
N GLU A 20 10.42 10.89 23.27
CA GLU A 20 11.84 10.81 23.64
C GLU A 20 12.71 11.78 22.81
N SER A 21 12.45 11.91 21.54
CA SER A 21 13.14 12.87 20.68
C SER A 21 12.85 14.31 21.10
N LEU A 22 11.61 14.65 21.43
CA LEU A 22 11.22 16.00 21.89
C LEU A 22 11.83 16.37 23.25
N LYS A 23 12.05 15.42 24.14
CA LYS A 23 12.74 15.66 25.44
C LYS A 23 14.14 16.23 25.25
N GLN A 24 14.84 15.89 24.17
CA GLN A 24 16.17 16.44 23.84
C GLN A 24 16.13 17.95 23.56
N PHE A 25 14.94 18.47 23.28
CA PHE A 25 14.69 19.90 23.03
C PHE A 25 13.95 20.60 24.18
N ASN A 26 13.94 20.00 25.38
CA ASN A 26 13.15 20.46 26.52
C ASN A 26 11.66 20.63 26.21
N SER A 27 11.12 19.77 25.36
CA SER A 27 9.72 19.70 24.97
C SER A 27 9.15 18.30 25.17
N ARG A 28 7.86 18.14 25.00
CA ARG A 28 7.13 16.87 25.16
C ARG A 28 6.08 16.73 24.08
N LEU A 29 5.68 15.50 23.82
CA LEU A 29 4.50 15.19 23.02
C LEU A 29 3.26 15.27 23.91
N PHE A 30 2.29 16.11 23.55
CA PHE A 30 1.00 16.22 24.26
C PHE A 30 -0.03 15.33 23.57
N VAL A 31 -0.30 14.15 24.12
CA VAL A 31 -1.34 13.26 23.60
C VAL A 31 -2.69 13.63 24.22
N ILE A 32 -3.51 14.32 23.44
CA ILE A 32 -4.85 14.77 23.86
C ILE A 32 -5.88 13.74 23.40
N ARG A 33 -6.69 13.23 24.35
CA ARG A 33 -7.74 12.25 24.08
C ARG A 33 -9.09 12.91 23.91
N GLY A 34 -9.78 12.62 22.83
CA GLY A 34 -11.10 13.14 22.50
C GLY A 34 -11.28 13.45 21.03
N LYS A 35 -12.46 13.93 20.67
CA LYS A 35 -12.69 14.41 19.31
C LYS A 35 -11.98 15.75 19.10
N PRO A 36 -11.26 15.94 18.00
CA PRO A 36 -10.53 17.20 17.75
C PRO A 36 -11.39 18.45 17.88
N THR A 37 -12.63 18.41 17.41
CA THR A 37 -13.58 19.54 17.51
C THR A 37 -14.00 19.88 18.95
N GLU A 38 -13.90 18.92 19.86
CA GLU A 38 -14.24 19.11 21.28
C GLU A 38 -13.01 19.55 22.12
N VAL A 39 -11.83 19.01 21.82
CA VAL A 39 -10.63 19.23 22.64
C VAL A 39 -9.74 20.38 22.18
N LEU A 40 -9.76 20.73 20.89
CA LEU A 40 -8.93 21.82 20.37
C LEU A 40 -9.31 23.19 20.94
N PRO A 41 -10.61 23.58 21.11
CA PRO A 41 -10.97 24.88 21.69
C PRO A 41 -10.34 25.13 23.05
N ASP A 42 -10.35 24.13 23.92
CA ASP A 42 -9.75 24.22 25.26
C ASP A 42 -8.23 24.35 25.20
N ALA A 43 -7.58 23.54 24.35
CA ALA A 43 -6.12 23.60 24.15
C ALA A 43 -5.70 24.97 23.59
N ILE A 44 -6.42 25.48 22.60
CA ILE A 44 -6.16 26.78 21.96
C ILE A 44 -6.27 27.91 22.98
N LYS A 45 -7.32 27.93 23.78
CA LYS A 45 -7.53 28.92 24.83
C LYS A 45 -6.47 28.84 25.92
N ARG A 46 -6.17 27.61 26.40
CA ARG A 46 -5.21 27.35 27.49
C ARG A 46 -3.78 27.77 27.08
N TRP A 47 -3.36 27.39 25.88
CA TRP A 47 -2.00 27.61 25.41
C TRP A 47 -1.86 28.85 24.52
N LYS A 48 -2.94 29.62 24.33
CA LYS A 48 -2.98 30.83 23.49
C LYS A 48 -2.43 30.59 22.07
N ILE A 49 -2.88 29.50 21.45
CA ILE A 49 -2.44 29.04 20.13
C ILE A 49 -2.96 30.02 19.09
N LYS A 50 -2.07 30.47 18.18
CA LYS A 50 -2.39 31.36 17.05
C LYS A 50 -2.39 30.62 15.72
N TYR A 51 -1.64 29.55 15.61
CA TYR A 51 -1.45 28.77 14.39
C TYR A 51 -1.74 27.31 14.67
N LEU A 52 -2.60 26.69 13.84
CA LEU A 52 -2.82 25.26 13.80
C LEU A 52 -2.26 24.72 12.49
N THR A 53 -1.32 23.78 12.55
CA THR A 53 -0.76 23.14 11.37
C THR A 53 -1.00 21.64 11.38
N PHE A 54 -1.36 21.08 10.23
CA PHE A 54 -1.52 19.64 10.05
C PHE A 54 -1.26 19.22 8.60
N GLU A 55 -1.01 17.92 8.43
CA GLU A 55 -0.81 17.30 7.12
C GLU A 55 -2.16 17.05 6.43
N SER A 56 -2.28 17.46 5.16
CA SER A 56 -3.46 17.16 4.33
C SER A 56 -3.48 15.68 3.95
N ASP A 57 -4.64 15.03 4.08
CA ASP A 57 -4.84 13.64 3.67
C ASP A 57 -5.82 13.53 2.50
N THR A 58 -5.75 12.42 1.78
CA THR A 58 -6.64 12.11 0.66
C THR A 58 -7.89 11.35 1.08
N GLU A 59 -7.89 10.76 2.28
CA GLU A 59 -8.99 9.97 2.82
C GLU A 59 -10.24 10.85 3.05
N PRO A 60 -11.45 10.44 2.61
CA PRO A 60 -12.66 11.22 2.76
C PRO A 60 -12.99 11.59 4.21
N TYR A 61 -12.76 10.68 5.15
CA TYR A 61 -12.93 10.95 6.58
C TYR A 61 -12.01 12.09 7.06
N ALA A 62 -10.73 12.04 6.66
CA ALA A 62 -9.77 13.07 7.02
C ALA A 62 -10.13 14.43 6.42
N LYS A 63 -10.55 14.46 5.16
CA LYS A 63 -11.00 15.69 4.50
C LYS A 63 -12.19 16.33 5.21
N ALA A 64 -13.22 15.53 5.56
CA ALA A 64 -14.39 16.02 6.27
C ALA A 64 -14.03 16.54 7.67
N ARG A 65 -13.21 15.81 8.42
CA ARG A 65 -12.70 16.24 9.73
C ARG A 65 -11.91 17.55 9.63
N ASP A 66 -11.03 17.65 8.65
CA ASP A 66 -10.14 18.80 8.49
C ASP A 66 -10.94 20.05 8.08
N GLU A 67 -11.96 19.92 7.24
CA GLU A 67 -12.89 21.00 6.90
C GLU A 67 -13.68 21.48 8.13
N GLU A 68 -14.16 20.55 8.96
CA GLU A 68 -14.85 20.89 10.21
C GLU A 68 -13.90 21.65 11.18
N ILE A 69 -12.66 21.22 11.29
CA ILE A 69 -11.65 21.90 12.09
C ILE A 69 -11.32 23.28 11.53
N GLU A 70 -11.14 23.45 10.23
CA GLU A 70 -10.88 24.75 9.61
C GLU A 70 -12.01 25.74 9.90
N ASN A 71 -13.26 25.29 9.80
CA ASN A 71 -14.41 26.13 10.10
C ASN A 71 -14.43 26.54 11.60
N LEU A 72 -14.11 25.63 12.49
CA LEU A 72 -13.99 25.90 13.91
C LEU A 72 -12.86 26.90 14.22
N MET A 73 -11.68 26.75 13.61
CA MET A 73 -10.53 27.64 13.83
C MET A 73 -10.82 29.08 13.40
N ARG A 74 -11.59 29.27 12.32
CA ARG A 74 -12.03 30.61 11.90
C ARG A 74 -12.87 31.31 12.98
N THR A 75 -13.68 30.58 13.75
CA THR A 75 -14.47 31.15 14.84
C THR A 75 -13.64 31.51 16.07
N LEU A 76 -12.45 30.93 16.18
CA LEU A 76 -11.51 31.13 17.31
C LEU A 76 -10.36 32.08 16.97
N ASP A 77 -10.37 32.69 15.79
CA ASP A 77 -9.29 33.57 15.29
C ASP A 77 -7.91 32.88 15.28
N VAL A 78 -7.89 31.60 14.84
CA VAL A 78 -6.69 30.79 14.69
C VAL A 78 -6.41 30.55 13.21
N GLU A 79 -5.19 30.88 12.78
CA GLU A 79 -4.75 30.64 11.41
C GLU A 79 -4.43 29.15 11.19
N VAL A 80 -4.98 28.58 10.12
CA VAL A 80 -4.74 27.17 9.75
C VAL A 80 -3.75 27.09 8.61
N ILE A 81 -2.66 26.33 8.82
CA ILE A 81 -1.63 26.07 7.83
C ILE A 81 -1.67 24.58 7.46
N LYS A 82 -2.19 24.28 6.27
CA LYS A 82 -2.17 22.91 5.73
C LYS A 82 -0.86 22.62 5.01
N CYS A 83 -0.25 21.49 5.36
CA CYS A 83 0.98 21.01 4.74
C CYS A 83 0.71 19.79 3.84
N CYS A 84 1.50 19.63 2.79
CA CYS A 84 1.52 18.43 1.95
C CYS A 84 2.97 17.93 1.86
N THR A 85 3.41 17.21 2.89
CA THR A 85 4.79 16.74 3.04
C THR A 85 4.92 15.23 3.02
N ASN A 86 3.81 14.51 3.22
CA ASN A 86 3.75 13.06 3.15
C ASN A 86 4.03 12.50 1.74
N THR A 87 3.83 13.31 0.69
CA THR A 87 4.10 12.96 -0.70
C THR A 87 5.31 13.70 -1.27
N LEU A 88 5.88 13.19 -2.36
CA LEU A 88 6.93 13.84 -3.13
C LEU A 88 6.40 15.13 -3.78
N TYR A 89 5.21 15.02 -4.37
CA TYR A 89 4.51 16.10 -5.04
C TYR A 89 3.13 16.30 -4.39
N ASP A 90 2.70 17.53 -4.35
CA ASP A 90 1.33 17.85 -3.99
C ASP A 90 0.37 17.31 -5.07
N PRO A 91 -0.57 16.42 -4.74
CA PRO A 91 -1.52 15.85 -5.71
C PRO A 91 -2.32 16.89 -6.47
N GLU A 92 -2.72 18.00 -5.82
CA GLU A 92 -3.48 19.07 -6.44
C GLU A 92 -2.65 19.80 -7.49
N LYS A 93 -1.35 20.03 -7.22
CA LYS A 93 -0.41 20.62 -8.20
C LYS A 93 -0.21 19.72 -9.42
N ILE A 94 -0.09 18.39 -9.20
CA ILE A 94 -0.02 17.42 -10.31
C ILE A 94 -1.28 17.51 -11.19
N ILE A 95 -2.48 17.55 -10.58
CA ILE A 95 -3.75 17.60 -11.28
C ILE A 95 -3.90 18.93 -12.04
N ALA A 96 -3.61 20.05 -11.37
CA ALA A 96 -3.67 21.37 -11.97
C ALA A 96 -2.72 21.50 -13.18
N PHE A 97 -1.49 21.03 -13.05
CA PHE A 97 -0.50 21.07 -14.13
C PHE A 97 -0.89 20.18 -15.33
N ASN A 98 -1.47 19.01 -15.08
CA ASN A 98 -1.92 18.09 -16.14
C ASN A 98 -3.29 18.46 -16.74
N GLY A 99 -4.04 19.38 -16.10
CA GLY A 99 -5.41 19.77 -16.45
C GLY A 99 -6.49 18.73 -16.12
N LYS A 100 -6.11 17.57 -15.62
CA LYS A 100 -6.98 16.47 -15.18
C LYS A 100 -6.20 15.44 -14.37
N VAL A 101 -6.93 14.58 -13.66
CA VAL A 101 -6.35 13.46 -12.92
C VAL A 101 -5.61 12.51 -13.88
N PRO A 102 -4.31 12.22 -13.67
CA PRO A 102 -3.61 11.20 -14.41
C PRO A 102 -4.09 9.81 -13.98
N LEU A 103 -4.74 9.07 -14.88
CA LEU A 103 -5.29 7.73 -14.59
C LEU A 103 -4.38 6.57 -15.05
N THR A 104 -3.16 6.87 -15.45
CA THR A 104 -2.12 5.88 -15.75
C THR A 104 -0.81 6.31 -15.10
N TYR A 105 -0.02 5.32 -14.67
CA TYR A 105 1.32 5.55 -14.12
C TYR A 105 2.19 6.40 -15.06
N GLN A 106 2.17 6.12 -16.38
CA GLN A 106 2.97 6.85 -17.33
C GLN A 106 2.53 8.31 -17.49
N ALA A 107 1.21 8.58 -17.45
CA ALA A 107 0.71 9.95 -17.47
C ALA A 107 1.16 10.73 -16.23
N PHE A 108 1.13 10.09 -15.06
CA PHE A 108 1.64 10.66 -13.82
C PHE A 108 3.14 10.99 -13.94
N VAL A 109 3.96 10.01 -14.33
CA VAL A 109 5.43 10.20 -14.47
C VAL A 109 5.75 11.31 -15.46
N ASN A 110 5.10 11.33 -16.61
CA ASN A 110 5.31 12.39 -17.61
C ASN A 110 4.95 13.79 -17.07
N THR A 111 3.97 13.88 -16.17
CA THR A 111 3.61 15.15 -15.52
C THR A 111 4.65 15.52 -14.46
N ALA A 112 5.05 14.59 -13.61
CA ALA A 112 6.08 14.79 -12.60
C ALA A 112 7.43 15.21 -13.23
N ASP A 113 7.83 14.58 -14.31
CA ASP A 113 9.07 14.93 -15.04
C ASP A 113 9.04 16.37 -15.57
N LYS A 114 7.88 16.87 -16.00
CA LYS A 114 7.73 18.26 -16.46
C LYS A 114 7.73 19.26 -15.31
N ILE A 115 7.19 18.90 -14.15
CA ILE A 115 7.24 19.73 -12.94
C ILE A 115 8.68 19.80 -12.41
N GLY A 116 9.46 18.73 -12.56
CA GLY A 116 10.84 18.64 -12.12
C GLY A 116 11.01 17.85 -10.82
N LEU A 117 12.13 18.08 -10.14
CA LEU A 117 12.45 17.35 -8.91
C LEU A 117 11.47 17.70 -7.78
N PRO A 118 11.12 16.71 -6.93
CA PRO A 118 10.33 17.01 -5.73
C PRO A 118 11.10 17.97 -4.81
N SER A 119 10.37 18.69 -3.97
CA SER A 119 10.98 19.57 -2.96
C SER A 119 11.94 18.77 -2.09
N LYS A 120 13.04 19.39 -1.70
CA LYS A 120 13.98 18.78 -0.76
C LYS A 120 13.30 18.53 0.59
N PRO A 121 13.75 17.52 1.36
CA PRO A 121 13.32 17.38 2.75
C PRO A 121 13.67 18.65 3.53
N VAL A 122 12.86 19.00 4.51
CA VAL A 122 13.22 20.08 5.47
C VAL A 122 14.44 19.64 6.27
N PRO A 123 15.27 20.61 6.71
CA PRO A 123 16.40 20.35 7.60
C PRO A 123 15.93 19.60 8.86
N SER A 124 16.80 18.75 9.42
CA SER A 124 16.48 18.10 10.71
C SER A 124 16.35 19.12 11.83
N VAL A 125 15.59 18.77 12.87
CA VAL A 125 15.43 19.64 14.06
C VAL A 125 16.78 19.93 14.71
N ASP A 126 17.77 19.02 14.60
CA ASP A 126 19.14 19.26 15.05
C ASP A 126 19.80 20.46 14.36
N GLN A 127 19.49 20.68 13.08
CA GLN A 127 19.97 21.84 12.32
C GLN A 127 19.21 23.13 12.69
N LEU A 128 18.09 23.00 13.39
CA LEU A 128 17.24 24.11 13.85
C LEU A 128 17.45 24.41 15.36
N LYS A 129 18.33 23.67 16.03
CA LYS A 129 18.56 23.81 17.50
C LYS A 129 18.82 25.26 17.95
N ASP A 130 19.55 26.01 17.18
CA ASP A 130 19.85 27.39 17.51
C ASP A 130 18.64 28.30 17.35
N LEU A 131 17.84 28.11 16.31
CA LEU A 131 16.57 28.82 16.11
C LEU A 131 15.56 28.53 17.21
N VAL A 132 15.48 27.29 17.68
CA VAL A 132 14.55 26.87 18.76
C VAL A 132 15.02 27.46 20.10
N LYS A 133 16.32 27.56 20.36
CA LYS A 133 16.87 28.19 21.57
C LYS A 133 16.65 29.71 21.61
N GLU A 134 16.77 30.39 20.47
CA GLU A 134 16.61 31.84 20.41
C GLU A 134 15.14 32.28 20.52
N GLN A 135 14.19 31.50 20.02
CA GLN A 135 12.76 31.84 20.03
C GLN A 135 11.99 31.34 21.27
N GLY A 136 12.59 30.52 22.08
CA GLY A 136 12.34 30.25 23.51
C GLY A 136 10.92 30.05 24.02
N ARG A 137 9.92 29.60 23.24
CA ARG A 137 8.59 29.35 23.74
C ARG A 137 8.08 27.98 23.29
N SER A 138 8.51 26.94 23.98
CA SER A 138 7.76 25.68 23.98
C SER A 138 6.49 25.81 24.86
N THR A 139 5.45 25.02 24.54
CA THR A 139 4.32 24.84 25.45
C THR A 139 4.87 24.42 26.81
N PRO A 140 4.50 25.08 27.91
CA PRO A 140 5.01 24.73 29.23
C PRO A 140 4.67 23.27 29.57
N VAL A 141 5.69 22.52 29.93
CA VAL A 141 5.51 21.15 30.44
C VAL A 141 5.21 21.28 31.94
N GLU A 142 3.99 20.89 32.32
CA GLU A 142 3.52 20.88 33.72
C GLU A 142 4.02 19.59 34.41
N ASP A 143 4.15 19.62 35.75
CA ASP A 143 4.63 18.47 36.54
C ASP A 143 3.73 17.23 36.39
N ASP A 144 2.45 17.42 36.07
CA ASP A 144 1.46 16.36 35.86
C ASP A 144 1.31 15.95 34.37
N HIS A 145 2.26 16.32 33.51
CA HIS A 145 2.24 16.01 32.08
C HIS A 145 2.00 14.53 31.81
N ASP A 146 2.75 13.66 32.49
CA ASP A 146 2.64 12.20 32.27
C ASP A 146 1.29 11.63 32.69
N VAL A 147 0.56 12.29 33.56
CA VAL A 147 -0.80 11.92 33.96
C VAL A 147 -1.82 12.35 32.90
N LYS A 148 -1.65 13.57 32.35
CA LYS A 148 -2.64 14.18 31.47
C LYS A 148 -2.42 13.88 29.98
N TYR A 149 -1.17 13.77 29.55
CA TYR A 149 -0.80 13.83 28.13
C TYR A 149 0.16 12.72 27.69
N SER A 150 0.35 11.67 28.51
CA SER A 150 1.21 10.54 28.14
C SER A 150 0.70 9.77 26.92
N VAL A 151 1.62 9.12 26.23
CA VAL A 151 1.30 8.13 25.20
C VAL A 151 0.51 6.98 25.82
N PRO A 152 -0.65 6.57 25.27
CA PRO A 152 -1.44 5.48 25.84
C PRO A 152 -0.69 4.15 25.76
N THR A 153 -0.90 3.30 26.76
CA THR A 153 -0.44 1.91 26.74
C THR A 153 -1.31 1.07 25.81
N LEU A 154 -0.79 -0.06 25.35
CA LEU A 154 -1.56 -1.02 24.56
C LEU A 154 -2.80 -1.54 25.31
N LYS A 155 -2.69 -1.68 26.63
CA LYS A 155 -3.80 -2.09 27.52
C LYS A 155 -4.93 -1.05 27.51
N GLU A 156 -4.63 0.24 27.61
CA GLU A 156 -5.61 1.32 27.53
C GLU A 156 -6.31 1.39 26.16
N LEU A 157 -5.64 0.91 25.10
CA LEU A 157 -6.21 0.76 23.75
C LEU A 157 -6.94 -0.57 23.55
N ASN A 158 -7.19 -1.33 24.62
CA ASN A 158 -7.83 -2.65 24.59
C ASN A 158 -7.09 -3.67 23.69
N VAL A 159 -5.77 -3.56 23.57
CA VAL A 159 -4.94 -4.53 22.85
C VAL A 159 -4.42 -5.57 23.82
N ASN A 160 -4.72 -6.83 23.56
CA ASN A 160 -4.20 -7.94 24.34
C ASN A 160 -2.74 -8.23 23.92
N GLU A 161 -1.79 -7.87 24.76
CA GLU A 161 -0.36 -8.05 24.47
C GLU A 161 0.06 -9.52 24.36
N SER A 162 -0.67 -10.44 25.03
CA SER A 162 -0.39 -11.88 24.92
C SER A 162 -0.64 -12.47 23.55
N GLU A 163 -1.42 -11.80 22.71
CA GLU A 163 -1.69 -12.19 21.30
C GLU A 163 -0.64 -11.65 20.32
N LEU A 164 0.23 -10.74 20.78
CA LEU A 164 1.26 -10.15 19.94
C LEU A 164 2.46 -11.10 19.79
N ASN A 165 2.86 -11.30 18.53
CA ASN A 165 4.12 -11.97 18.21
C ASN A 165 5.33 -11.04 18.42
N PRO A 166 6.56 -11.56 18.46
CA PRO A 166 7.77 -10.73 18.52
C PRO A 166 7.74 -9.60 17.48
N CYS A 167 8.12 -8.40 17.89
CA CYS A 167 8.09 -7.21 17.04
C CYS A 167 9.26 -7.24 16.06
N LEU A 168 8.98 -7.50 14.79
CA LEU A 168 9.99 -7.46 13.72
C LEU A 168 10.17 -6.05 13.14
N TYR A 169 9.19 -5.20 13.32
CA TYR A 169 9.14 -3.85 12.75
C TYR A 169 8.75 -2.86 13.84
N PRO A 170 9.71 -2.49 14.75
CA PRO A 170 9.43 -1.47 15.77
C PRO A 170 9.05 -0.15 15.13
N GLY A 171 8.05 0.55 15.68
CA GLY A 171 7.68 1.89 15.24
C GLY A 171 8.68 2.95 15.70
N GLY A 172 8.71 4.10 15.01
CA GLY A 172 9.51 5.26 15.37
C GLY A 172 10.46 5.73 14.27
N GLU A 173 10.86 7.01 14.36
CA GLU A 173 11.82 7.64 13.43
C GLU A 173 13.22 7.05 13.61
N THR A 174 13.62 6.78 14.85
CA THR A 174 14.94 6.19 15.17
C THR A 174 15.17 4.88 14.42
N GLU A 175 14.21 3.93 14.48
CA GLU A 175 14.32 2.69 13.72
C GLU A 175 14.19 2.93 12.21
N ALA A 176 13.35 3.89 11.79
CA ALA A 176 13.18 4.23 10.38
C ALA A 176 14.51 4.70 9.75
N LEU A 177 15.22 5.60 10.41
CA LEU A 177 16.51 6.14 9.95
C LEU A 177 17.60 5.08 10.00
N ALA A 178 17.69 4.30 11.08
CA ALA A 178 18.64 3.19 11.17
C ALA A 178 18.40 2.13 10.07
N ARG A 179 17.13 1.88 9.72
CA ARG A 179 16.77 0.97 8.64
C ARG A 179 17.11 1.56 7.27
N LEU A 180 16.88 2.84 7.06
CA LEU A 180 17.30 3.54 5.84
C LEU A 180 18.81 3.46 5.66
N GLU A 181 19.60 3.74 6.70
CA GLU A 181 21.05 3.66 6.67
C GLU A 181 21.53 2.23 6.30
N ARG A 182 20.99 1.19 6.95
CA ARG A 182 21.31 -0.20 6.59
C ARG A 182 21.03 -0.52 5.11
N VAL A 183 19.93 -0.01 4.59
CA VAL A 183 19.54 -0.22 3.18
C VAL A 183 20.45 0.54 2.23
N THR A 184 20.75 1.81 2.52
CA THR A 184 21.58 2.68 1.65
C THR A 184 23.07 2.34 1.71
N ALA A 185 23.55 1.71 2.79
CA ALA A 185 24.91 1.16 2.87
C ALA A 185 25.19 0.12 1.76
N ASN A 186 24.15 -0.60 1.30
CA ASN A 186 24.28 -1.51 0.16
C ASN A 186 23.92 -0.82 -1.16
N GLN A 187 24.82 0.03 -1.65
CA GLN A 187 24.61 0.81 -2.88
C GLN A 187 24.38 -0.07 -4.11
N GLU A 188 25.01 -1.24 -4.18
CA GLU A 188 24.81 -2.19 -5.28
C GLU A 188 23.38 -2.73 -5.31
N TYR A 189 22.83 -3.10 -4.14
CA TYR A 189 21.42 -3.49 -4.01
C TYR A 189 20.48 -2.38 -4.46
N ILE A 190 20.70 -1.13 -4.01
CA ILE A 190 19.90 0.04 -4.42
C ILE A 190 19.90 0.22 -5.93
N CYS A 191 21.09 0.17 -6.55
CA CYS A 191 21.23 0.36 -8.00
C CYS A 191 20.60 -0.79 -8.82
N LYS A 192 20.69 -2.03 -8.33
CA LYS A 192 20.19 -3.22 -9.03
C LYS A 192 18.75 -3.59 -8.65
N PHE A 193 18.14 -2.89 -7.69
CA PHE A 193 16.80 -3.22 -7.24
C PHE A 193 15.80 -3.17 -8.40
N GLU A 194 15.13 -4.28 -8.62
CA GLU A 194 14.00 -4.41 -9.54
C GLU A 194 12.89 -5.21 -8.86
N LYS A 195 11.78 -4.57 -8.57
CA LYS A 195 10.62 -5.16 -7.89
C LYS A 195 10.20 -6.54 -8.42
N PRO A 196 10.13 -6.79 -9.75
CA PRO A 196 9.76 -8.11 -10.27
C PRO A 196 10.76 -9.23 -9.96
N ASN A 197 12.00 -8.88 -9.62
CA ASN A 197 13.08 -9.81 -9.30
C ASN A 197 13.21 -10.11 -7.79
N THR A 198 12.28 -9.60 -6.98
CA THR A 198 12.21 -9.88 -5.55
C THR A 198 11.41 -11.15 -5.27
N SER A 199 11.63 -11.78 -4.12
CA SER A 199 11.00 -13.06 -3.75
C SER A 199 9.83 -12.82 -2.77
N PRO A 200 8.60 -13.33 -3.08
CA PRO A 200 7.41 -13.14 -2.25
C PRO A 200 7.47 -13.90 -0.92
N ASN A 201 8.24 -14.95 -0.85
CA ASN A 201 8.32 -15.92 0.24
C ASN A 201 9.73 -16.11 0.78
N SER A 202 10.55 -15.07 0.76
CA SER A 202 11.83 -15.07 1.45
C SER A 202 11.63 -15.03 2.97
N ILE A 203 12.36 -15.86 3.71
CA ILE A 203 12.36 -15.83 5.18
C ILE A 203 12.84 -14.47 5.69
N ASN A 204 13.90 -13.94 5.09
CA ASN A 204 14.34 -12.56 5.26
C ASN A 204 13.80 -11.73 4.10
N PRO A 205 13.15 -10.59 4.36
CA PRO A 205 12.58 -9.77 3.30
C PRO A 205 13.60 -9.39 2.23
N SER A 206 13.24 -9.58 0.97
CA SER A 206 14.06 -9.20 -0.19
C SER A 206 13.83 -7.75 -0.64
N THR A 207 13.15 -6.96 0.17
CA THR A 207 12.84 -5.55 -0.05
C THR A 207 13.25 -4.70 1.16
N THR A 208 13.15 -3.38 1.04
CA THR A 208 13.60 -2.43 2.07
C THR A 208 12.78 -2.47 3.36
N VAL A 209 11.52 -2.88 3.29
CA VAL A 209 10.54 -2.83 4.40
C VAL A 209 10.45 -1.43 5.05
N LEU A 210 10.56 -0.38 4.24
CA LEU A 210 10.41 1.01 4.70
C LEU A 210 8.97 1.53 4.62
N SER A 211 8.07 0.77 3.97
CA SER A 211 6.69 1.21 3.74
C SER A 211 5.89 1.56 5.01
N PRO A 212 6.00 0.84 6.16
CA PRO A 212 5.33 1.24 7.39
C PRO A 212 5.79 2.61 7.90
N TYR A 213 7.08 2.85 7.83
CA TYR A 213 7.70 4.10 8.32
C TYR A 213 7.33 5.30 7.46
N VAL A 214 7.29 5.11 6.13
CA VAL A 214 6.82 6.16 5.20
C VAL A 214 5.31 6.43 5.39
N LYS A 215 4.50 5.40 5.67
CA LYS A 215 3.07 5.56 5.92
C LYS A 215 2.80 6.34 7.20
N PHE A 216 3.52 6.07 8.29
CA PHE A 216 3.34 6.76 9.56
C PHE A 216 4.09 8.09 9.68
N GLY A 217 4.86 8.48 8.66
CA GLY A 217 5.65 9.70 8.69
C GLY A 217 6.93 9.60 9.54
N CYS A 218 7.26 8.39 10.04
CA CYS A 218 8.55 8.14 10.72
C CYS A 218 9.74 8.26 9.76
N LEU A 219 9.51 8.16 8.45
CA LEU A 219 10.47 8.42 7.40
C LEU A 219 9.84 9.30 6.33
N SER A 220 10.45 10.46 6.06
CA SER A 220 10.02 11.32 4.97
C SER A 220 10.22 10.62 3.61
N ALA A 221 9.18 10.62 2.78
CA ALA A 221 9.27 10.14 1.40
C ALA A 221 10.34 10.92 0.59
N ARG A 222 10.50 12.20 0.88
CA ARG A 222 11.50 13.07 0.22
C ARG A 222 12.91 12.72 0.65
N THR A 223 13.14 12.46 1.94
CA THR A 223 14.45 11.97 2.44
C THR A 223 14.80 10.66 1.74
N PHE A 224 13.89 9.70 1.71
CA PHE A 224 14.12 8.41 1.04
C PHE A 224 14.39 8.59 -0.47
N TYR A 225 13.67 9.49 -1.14
CA TYR A 225 13.88 9.79 -2.56
C TYR A 225 15.30 10.37 -2.81
N TYR A 226 15.72 11.35 -2.02
CA TYR A 226 17.01 12.02 -2.23
C TYR A 226 18.19 11.14 -1.87
N GLU A 227 18.11 10.33 -0.81
CA GLU A 227 19.14 9.34 -0.47
C GLU A 227 19.39 8.35 -1.62
N ILE A 228 18.31 7.80 -2.20
CA ILE A 228 18.44 6.92 -3.36
C ILE A 228 19.00 7.67 -4.56
N ARG A 229 18.53 8.89 -4.80
CA ARG A 229 18.97 9.72 -5.93
C ARG A 229 20.48 9.97 -5.88
N ASP A 230 21.02 10.27 -4.72
CA ASP A 230 22.44 10.54 -4.54
C ASP A 230 23.29 9.29 -4.82
N ILE A 231 22.80 8.09 -4.41
CA ILE A 231 23.43 6.83 -4.76
C ILE A 231 23.40 6.61 -6.29
N TYR A 232 22.27 6.86 -6.93
CA TYR A 232 22.13 6.70 -8.37
C TYR A 232 23.07 7.63 -9.16
N LEU A 233 23.23 8.88 -8.72
CA LEU A 233 24.12 9.86 -9.36
C LEU A 233 25.60 9.47 -9.23
N LYS A 234 25.99 8.85 -8.12
CA LYS A 234 27.36 8.39 -7.88
C LYS A 234 27.68 7.07 -8.60
N SER A 235 26.67 6.34 -9.08
CA SER A 235 26.87 5.01 -9.68
C SER A 235 27.48 5.08 -11.07
N LYS A 236 28.71 4.59 -11.21
CA LYS A 236 29.40 4.44 -12.51
C LYS A 236 28.86 3.27 -13.36
N LYS A 237 28.22 2.29 -12.73
CA LYS A 237 27.69 1.07 -13.40
C LYS A 237 26.23 1.22 -13.85
N GLY A 238 25.62 2.40 -13.66
CA GLY A 238 24.20 2.63 -13.93
C GLY A 238 23.29 2.10 -12.82
N TYR A 239 22.00 2.26 -13.01
CA TYR A 239 20.97 1.83 -12.04
C TYR A 239 19.65 1.52 -12.74
N SER A 240 18.79 0.74 -12.08
CA SER A 240 17.46 0.38 -12.54
C SER A 240 16.56 1.62 -12.61
N LYS A 241 15.74 1.68 -13.67
CA LYS A 241 14.86 2.82 -13.94
C LYS A 241 13.42 2.56 -13.49
N PRO A 242 12.60 3.58 -13.24
CA PRO A 242 11.16 3.42 -13.11
C PRO A 242 10.57 2.66 -14.33
N PRO A 243 9.51 1.85 -14.13
CA PRO A 243 8.69 1.70 -12.92
C PRO A 243 9.22 0.66 -11.91
N VAL A 244 10.28 -0.09 -12.22
CA VAL A 244 10.72 -1.25 -11.42
C VAL A 244 11.69 -0.89 -10.29
N SER A 245 12.40 0.21 -10.38
CA SER A 245 13.37 0.70 -9.38
C SER A 245 12.70 1.18 -8.09
N LEU A 246 13.49 1.50 -7.06
CA LEU A 246 12.97 2.09 -5.82
C LEU A 246 12.30 3.45 -6.06
N HIS A 247 12.86 4.33 -6.89
CA HIS A 247 12.15 5.55 -7.33
C HIS A 247 10.82 5.21 -8.01
N GLY A 248 10.79 4.16 -8.83
CA GLY A 248 9.55 3.69 -9.43
C GLY A 248 8.51 3.26 -8.40
N GLN A 249 8.92 2.66 -7.26
CA GLN A 249 8.00 2.31 -6.19
C GLN A 249 7.43 3.57 -5.50
N LEU A 250 8.26 4.59 -5.25
CA LEU A 250 7.77 5.88 -4.75
C LEU A 250 6.79 6.53 -5.74
N PHE A 251 7.08 6.53 -7.03
CA PHE A 251 6.17 7.08 -8.05
C PHE A 251 4.84 6.32 -8.16
N TRP A 252 4.82 5.00 -7.92
CA TRP A 252 3.56 4.25 -7.78
C TRP A 252 2.74 4.72 -6.60
N ARG A 253 3.37 5.01 -5.47
CA ARG A 253 2.73 5.60 -4.30
C ARG A 253 2.10 6.96 -4.65
N GLU A 254 2.89 7.86 -5.22
CA GLU A 254 2.44 9.19 -5.64
C GLU A 254 1.27 9.14 -6.65
N PHE A 255 1.35 8.22 -7.61
CA PHE A 255 0.27 7.99 -8.59
C PHE A 255 -1.05 7.64 -7.91
N PHE A 256 -1.04 6.72 -6.93
CA PHE A 256 -2.27 6.35 -6.23
C PHE A 256 -2.79 7.45 -5.30
N TYR A 257 -1.90 8.21 -4.66
CA TYR A 257 -2.31 9.41 -3.91
C TYR A 257 -3.00 10.42 -4.84
N THR A 258 -2.41 10.72 -5.99
CA THR A 258 -2.98 11.65 -6.97
C THR A 258 -4.31 11.14 -7.54
N ALA A 259 -4.41 9.86 -7.86
CA ALA A 259 -5.67 9.30 -8.36
C ALA A 259 -6.76 9.28 -7.28
N GLY A 260 -6.41 8.92 -6.03
CA GLY A 260 -7.35 8.85 -4.91
C GLY A 260 -7.82 10.21 -4.44
N SER A 261 -6.95 11.25 -4.51
CA SER A 261 -7.31 12.60 -4.02
C SER A 261 -8.50 13.22 -4.75
N ALA A 262 -8.72 12.88 -6.02
CA ALA A 262 -9.73 13.52 -6.86
C ALA A 262 -10.70 12.53 -7.53
N THR A 263 -10.64 11.24 -7.21
CA THR A 263 -11.60 10.26 -7.73
C THR A 263 -12.67 9.98 -6.66
N PRO A 264 -13.95 10.31 -6.92
CA PRO A 264 -15.03 10.02 -5.98
C PRO A 264 -15.12 8.52 -5.68
N ASN A 265 -15.45 8.17 -4.43
CA ASN A 265 -15.64 6.79 -3.97
C ASN A 265 -14.47 5.86 -4.36
N PHE A 266 -13.22 6.36 -4.24
CA PHE A 266 -12.04 5.64 -4.71
C PHE A 266 -11.85 4.27 -4.05
N ASP A 267 -12.32 4.09 -2.83
CA ASP A 267 -12.31 2.86 -2.03
C ASP A 267 -13.58 2.00 -2.19
N GLN A 268 -14.45 2.35 -3.15
CA GLN A 268 -15.69 1.66 -3.41
C GLN A 268 -15.83 1.31 -4.89
N MET A 269 -16.59 0.26 -5.21
CA MET A 269 -16.91 -0.07 -6.59
C MET A 269 -18.04 0.81 -7.11
N ILE A 270 -19.09 0.99 -6.30
CA ILE A 270 -20.29 1.76 -6.68
C ILE A 270 -19.96 3.25 -6.61
N GLY A 271 -20.35 3.98 -7.66
CA GLY A 271 -20.10 5.43 -7.75
C GLY A 271 -18.64 5.82 -8.02
N ASN A 272 -17.76 4.86 -8.25
CA ASN A 272 -16.37 5.09 -8.64
C ASN A 272 -16.25 5.09 -10.18
N PRO A 273 -15.95 6.23 -10.81
CA PRO A 273 -15.97 6.36 -12.28
C PRO A 273 -14.84 5.58 -12.97
N VAL A 274 -13.76 5.24 -12.26
CA VAL A 274 -12.65 4.47 -12.82
C VAL A 274 -12.80 2.97 -12.62
N CYS A 275 -13.62 2.54 -11.65
CA CYS A 275 -13.80 1.15 -11.29
C CYS A 275 -14.81 0.45 -12.21
N LYS A 276 -14.48 -0.74 -12.69
CA LYS A 276 -15.43 -1.60 -13.40
C LYS A 276 -16.40 -2.23 -12.41
N GLN A 277 -17.66 -2.25 -12.78
CA GLN A 277 -18.74 -2.89 -12.03
C GLN A 277 -18.69 -4.41 -12.31
N ILE A 278 -17.99 -5.15 -11.47
CA ILE A 278 -17.83 -6.60 -11.60
C ILE A 278 -18.80 -7.28 -10.63
N PRO A 279 -19.61 -8.24 -11.07
CA PRO A 279 -20.60 -8.91 -10.22
C PRO A 279 -19.93 -9.94 -9.31
N TRP A 280 -19.20 -9.46 -8.31
CA TRP A 280 -18.61 -10.30 -7.27
C TRP A 280 -19.68 -11.03 -6.47
N ILE A 281 -19.34 -12.20 -5.91
CA ILE A 281 -20.24 -12.89 -4.98
C ILE A 281 -20.01 -12.38 -3.56
N ASP A 282 -21.08 -12.36 -2.79
CA ASP A 282 -21.03 -12.13 -1.35
C ASP A 282 -20.99 -13.46 -0.60
N ASN A 283 -19.78 -13.93 -0.26
CA ASN A 283 -19.56 -15.20 0.40
C ASN A 283 -18.64 -15.00 1.63
N ASP A 284 -19.28 -14.91 2.79
CA ASP A 284 -18.59 -14.74 4.07
C ASP A 284 -17.68 -15.91 4.41
N SER A 285 -18.09 -17.14 4.11
CA SER A 285 -17.28 -18.32 4.40
C SER A 285 -15.96 -18.29 3.64
N PHE A 286 -15.98 -17.91 2.36
CA PHE A 286 -14.77 -17.75 1.56
C PHE A 286 -13.88 -16.64 2.10
N LEU A 287 -14.45 -15.49 2.44
CA LEU A 287 -13.70 -14.39 3.01
C LEU A 287 -13.05 -14.78 4.34
N GLN A 288 -13.78 -15.41 5.24
CA GLN A 288 -13.27 -15.82 6.55
C GLN A 288 -12.17 -16.87 6.42
N SER A 289 -12.37 -17.87 5.57
CA SER A 289 -11.33 -18.88 5.31
C SER A 289 -10.04 -18.25 4.78
N TRP A 290 -10.16 -17.33 3.83
CA TRP A 290 -9.01 -16.59 3.31
C TRP A 290 -8.37 -15.69 4.38
N ALA A 291 -9.16 -14.91 5.08
CA ALA A 291 -8.67 -13.98 6.10
C ALA A 291 -8.00 -14.70 7.29
N HIS A 292 -8.41 -15.92 7.62
CA HIS A 292 -7.88 -16.70 8.73
C HIS A 292 -6.90 -17.80 8.32
N ALA A 293 -6.42 -17.77 7.05
CA ALA A 293 -5.43 -18.73 6.56
C ALA A 293 -5.93 -20.20 6.61
N GLN A 294 -7.15 -20.42 6.16
CA GLN A 294 -7.85 -21.72 6.16
C GLN A 294 -8.35 -22.09 4.76
N THR A 295 -7.60 -21.69 3.72
CA THR A 295 -8.00 -21.96 2.32
C THR A 295 -7.63 -23.36 1.85
N GLY A 296 -6.74 -24.04 2.57
CA GLY A 296 -6.16 -25.31 2.14
C GLY A 296 -5.08 -25.16 1.06
N TYR A 297 -4.71 -23.94 0.68
CA TYR A 297 -3.58 -23.63 -0.19
C TYR A 297 -2.42 -23.12 0.65
N PRO A 298 -1.38 -23.95 0.93
CA PRO A 298 -0.34 -23.64 1.92
C PRO A 298 0.40 -22.33 1.67
N PHE A 299 0.64 -21.94 0.43
CA PHE A 299 1.30 -20.69 0.11
C PHE A 299 0.41 -19.48 0.42
N ILE A 300 -0.88 -19.54 0.10
CA ILE A 300 -1.85 -18.49 0.43
C ILE A 300 -2.01 -18.38 1.95
N ASP A 301 -2.19 -19.51 2.62
CA ASP A 301 -2.37 -19.56 4.07
C ASP A 301 -1.12 -19.09 4.82
N ALA A 302 0.08 -19.41 4.34
CA ALA A 302 1.33 -18.92 4.91
C ALA A 302 1.46 -17.40 4.82
N ILE A 303 1.06 -16.79 3.70
CA ILE A 303 1.06 -15.33 3.54
C ILE A 303 0.06 -14.68 4.49
N MET A 304 -1.16 -15.20 4.59
CA MET A 304 -2.19 -14.63 5.48
C MET A 304 -1.82 -14.82 6.95
N THR A 305 -1.16 -15.92 7.29
CA THR A 305 -0.60 -16.15 8.64
C THR A 305 0.51 -15.14 8.95
N GLN A 306 1.44 -14.89 8.01
CA GLN A 306 2.47 -13.86 8.19
C GLN A 306 1.84 -12.49 8.40
N LEU A 307 0.85 -12.13 7.57
CA LEU A 307 0.16 -10.84 7.68
C LEU A 307 -0.43 -10.65 9.08
N ARG A 308 -1.12 -11.66 9.63
CA ARG A 308 -1.71 -11.59 10.97
C ARG A 308 -0.67 -11.51 12.07
N LYS A 309 0.42 -12.28 11.95
CA LYS A 309 1.47 -12.35 12.98
C LYS A 309 2.37 -11.11 12.99
N GLU A 310 2.74 -10.61 11.82
CA GLU A 310 3.80 -9.62 11.67
C GLU A 310 3.30 -8.23 11.21
N GLY A 311 2.07 -8.14 10.68
CA GLY A 311 1.49 -6.91 10.15
C GLY A 311 2.09 -6.46 8.81
N TRP A 312 2.97 -7.27 8.23
CA TRP A 312 3.60 -6.94 6.95
C TRP A 312 3.84 -8.20 6.11
N VAL A 313 3.63 -8.09 4.81
CA VAL A 313 3.97 -9.13 3.83
C VAL A 313 4.53 -8.50 2.56
N HIS A 314 5.35 -9.26 1.88
CA HIS A 314 5.99 -8.86 0.63
C HIS A 314 4.96 -8.44 -0.42
N HIS A 315 5.28 -7.42 -1.25
CA HIS A 315 4.36 -6.90 -2.26
C HIS A 315 3.83 -7.98 -3.25
N LEU A 316 4.70 -8.87 -3.75
CA LEU A 316 4.25 -9.95 -4.64
C LEU A 316 3.40 -11.02 -3.92
N ALA A 317 3.60 -11.20 -2.61
CA ALA A 317 2.73 -12.03 -1.79
C ALA A 317 1.32 -11.43 -1.70
N ARG A 318 1.21 -10.09 -1.52
CA ARG A 318 -0.09 -9.39 -1.59
C ARG A 318 -0.79 -9.62 -2.92
N HIS A 319 -0.04 -9.61 -4.04
CA HIS A 319 -0.58 -9.94 -5.36
C HIS A 319 -1.21 -11.33 -5.42
N SER A 320 -0.53 -12.33 -4.84
CA SER A 320 -1.02 -13.71 -4.84
C SER A 320 -2.32 -13.86 -4.07
N VAL A 321 -2.38 -13.36 -2.83
CA VAL A 321 -3.56 -13.53 -1.98
C VAL A 321 -4.74 -12.67 -2.43
N ALA A 322 -4.49 -11.47 -2.99
CA ALA A 322 -5.55 -10.62 -3.51
C ALA A 322 -6.11 -11.16 -4.83
N CYS A 323 -5.27 -11.69 -5.72
CA CYS A 323 -5.73 -12.38 -6.92
C CYS A 323 -6.56 -13.61 -6.57
N PHE A 324 -6.11 -14.42 -5.58
CA PHE A 324 -6.82 -15.60 -5.09
C PHE A 324 -8.21 -15.25 -4.54
N LEU A 325 -8.32 -14.24 -3.68
CA LEU A 325 -9.60 -13.82 -3.14
C LEU A 325 -10.58 -13.34 -4.23
N THR A 326 -10.08 -12.65 -5.25
CA THR A 326 -10.90 -11.97 -6.25
C THR A 326 -11.03 -12.80 -7.53
N ARG A 327 -10.53 -12.32 -8.64
CA ARG A 327 -10.68 -12.87 -9.99
C ARG A 327 -9.98 -14.19 -10.25
N GLY A 328 -9.04 -14.59 -9.40
CA GLY A 328 -8.31 -15.85 -9.55
C GLY A 328 -9.15 -17.04 -9.16
N ASP A 329 -9.63 -17.06 -7.92
CA ASP A 329 -10.20 -18.26 -7.32
C ASP A 329 -11.56 -18.04 -6.65
N LEU A 330 -11.66 -17.20 -5.61
CA LEU A 330 -12.85 -17.14 -4.76
C LEU A 330 -13.96 -16.21 -5.26
N TRP A 331 -13.69 -15.33 -6.22
CA TRP A 331 -14.64 -14.37 -6.79
C TRP A 331 -15.33 -13.45 -5.77
N VAL A 332 -14.67 -13.15 -4.65
CA VAL A 332 -15.16 -12.24 -3.61
C VAL A 332 -14.74 -10.80 -3.92
N SER A 333 -15.57 -9.81 -3.55
CA SER A 333 -15.29 -8.38 -3.81
C SER A 333 -13.93 -7.96 -3.22
N TRP A 334 -13.18 -7.20 -4.02
CA TRP A 334 -11.93 -6.58 -3.60
C TRP A 334 -12.10 -5.63 -2.40
N GLU A 335 -13.25 -4.98 -2.26
CA GLU A 335 -13.58 -4.09 -1.15
C GLU A 335 -13.52 -4.83 0.21
N ARG A 336 -13.94 -6.10 0.22
CA ARG A 336 -13.90 -6.92 1.42
C ARG A 336 -12.47 -7.31 1.81
N GLY A 337 -11.66 -7.70 0.83
CA GLY A 337 -10.23 -7.98 1.04
C GLY A 337 -9.45 -6.73 1.44
N MET A 338 -9.77 -5.59 0.85
CA MET A 338 -9.20 -4.28 1.20
C MET A 338 -9.39 -3.94 2.68
N LYS A 339 -10.58 -4.18 3.25
CA LYS A 339 -10.87 -3.97 4.68
C LYS A 339 -10.04 -4.86 5.59
N VAL A 340 -9.79 -6.11 5.21
CA VAL A 340 -8.90 -7.02 5.96
C VAL A 340 -7.46 -6.51 5.94
N PHE A 341 -6.98 -6.02 4.80
CA PHE A 341 -5.64 -5.43 4.70
C PHE A 341 -5.53 -4.11 5.48
N GLU A 342 -6.57 -3.31 5.46
CA GLU A 342 -6.65 -2.07 6.24
C GLU A 342 -6.57 -2.34 7.75
N GLU A 343 -7.19 -3.40 8.24
CA GLU A 343 -7.09 -3.83 9.63
C GLU A 343 -5.66 -4.29 9.98
N LEU A 344 -5.04 -5.12 9.15
CA LEU A 344 -3.88 -5.92 9.52
C LEU A 344 -2.53 -5.32 9.11
N LEU A 345 -2.45 -4.62 7.96
CA LEU A 345 -1.18 -4.11 7.44
C LEU A 345 -0.69 -2.89 8.20
N LEU A 346 0.57 -2.89 8.61
CA LEU A 346 1.25 -1.72 9.18
C LEU A 346 1.27 -0.53 8.21
N ASP A 347 1.48 -0.81 6.93
CA ASP A 347 1.58 0.19 5.87
C ASP A 347 0.26 0.42 5.12
N ALA A 348 -0.88 0.03 5.70
CA ALA A 348 -2.18 0.30 5.10
C ALA A 348 -2.42 1.82 5.02
N ASP A 349 -2.53 2.28 3.80
CA ASP A 349 -2.81 3.65 3.41
C ASP A 349 -4.06 3.64 2.53
N TRP A 350 -4.97 4.58 2.72
CA TRP A 350 -6.27 4.56 2.04
C TRP A 350 -6.14 4.53 0.52
N SER A 351 -5.38 5.48 -0.06
CA SER A 351 -5.21 5.58 -1.51
C SER A 351 -4.45 4.38 -2.09
N LEU A 352 -3.37 3.94 -1.42
CA LEU A 352 -2.58 2.82 -1.91
C LEU A 352 -3.32 1.50 -1.78
N ASN A 353 -4.03 1.29 -0.67
CA ASN A 353 -4.78 0.08 -0.44
C ASN A 353 -5.88 -0.07 -1.50
N ALA A 354 -6.74 0.93 -1.66
CA ALA A 354 -7.81 0.93 -2.66
C ALA A 354 -7.27 0.79 -4.09
N GLY A 355 -6.25 1.59 -4.47
CA GLY A 355 -5.66 1.56 -5.80
C GLY A 355 -5.03 0.22 -6.16
N ASN A 356 -4.29 -0.40 -5.23
CA ASN A 356 -3.69 -1.72 -5.44
C ASN A 356 -4.74 -2.84 -5.48
N TRP A 357 -5.81 -2.79 -4.68
CA TRP A 357 -6.90 -3.75 -4.75
C TRP A 357 -7.67 -3.67 -6.06
N MET A 358 -7.96 -2.46 -6.56
CA MET A 358 -8.54 -2.29 -7.90
C MET A 358 -7.60 -2.79 -9.01
N TRP A 359 -6.29 -2.60 -8.87
CA TRP A 359 -5.29 -3.15 -9.78
C TRP A 359 -5.33 -4.69 -9.80
N LEU A 360 -5.27 -5.32 -8.62
CA LEU A 360 -5.15 -6.78 -8.50
C LEU A 360 -6.42 -7.53 -8.87
N SER A 361 -7.57 -6.94 -8.62
CA SER A 361 -8.87 -7.44 -9.07
C SER A 361 -9.15 -7.17 -10.56
N ALA A 362 -8.28 -6.42 -11.23
CA ALA A 362 -8.48 -5.92 -12.60
C ALA A 362 -9.77 -5.07 -12.75
N SER A 363 -10.19 -4.42 -11.67
CA SER A 363 -11.33 -3.50 -11.67
C SER A 363 -10.97 -2.13 -12.23
N ALA A 364 -9.72 -1.65 -11.98
CA ALA A 364 -9.16 -0.42 -12.56
C ALA A 364 -7.65 -0.53 -12.73
N PHE A 365 -7.05 0.36 -13.54
CA PHE A 365 -5.60 0.53 -13.76
C PHE A 365 -4.88 -0.65 -14.42
N PHE A 366 -5.29 -1.89 -14.19
CA PHE A 366 -4.74 -3.11 -14.79
C PHE A 366 -5.80 -3.84 -15.62
N HIS A 367 -5.47 -4.14 -16.87
CA HIS A 367 -6.45 -4.69 -17.82
C HIS A 367 -6.15 -6.12 -18.29
N GLN A 368 -5.02 -6.70 -17.83
CA GLN A 368 -4.61 -8.05 -18.24
C GLN A 368 -5.19 -9.10 -17.27
N TYR A 369 -6.52 -9.13 -17.14
CA TYR A 369 -7.24 -10.00 -16.21
C TYR A 369 -6.96 -11.50 -16.43
N TYR A 370 -6.54 -11.91 -17.63
CA TYR A 370 -6.17 -13.27 -17.97
C TYR A 370 -4.87 -13.75 -17.27
N ARG A 371 -4.09 -12.86 -16.69
CA ARG A 371 -2.90 -13.20 -15.91
C ARG A 371 -3.28 -13.51 -14.47
N VAL A 372 -3.56 -14.79 -14.19
CA VAL A 372 -3.88 -15.27 -12.85
C VAL A 372 -2.64 -15.81 -12.17
N TYR A 373 -2.42 -15.44 -10.91
CA TYR A 373 -1.36 -16.00 -10.09
C TYR A 373 -1.78 -17.38 -9.59
N SER A 374 -1.01 -18.42 -9.96
CA SER A 374 -1.24 -19.75 -9.41
C SER A 374 -0.91 -19.78 -7.92
N PRO A 375 -1.82 -20.26 -7.04
CA PRO A 375 -1.56 -20.37 -5.61
C PRO A 375 -0.52 -21.43 -5.25
N ILE A 376 -0.04 -22.18 -6.23
CA ILE A 376 0.93 -23.26 -6.10
C ILE A 376 2.24 -22.88 -6.80
N ALA A 377 2.20 -22.72 -8.12
CA ALA A 377 3.40 -22.58 -8.95
C ALA A 377 4.19 -21.31 -8.64
N PHE A 378 3.52 -20.21 -8.26
CA PHE A 378 4.21 -18.95 -8.00
C PHE A 378 5.12 -19.03 -6.76
N GLY A 379 4.62 -19.60 -5.65
CA GLY A 379 5.43 -19.81 -4.45
C GLY A 379 6.55 -20.84 -4.65
N LYS A 380 6.24 -21.95 -5.31
CA LYS A 380 7.19 -23.03 -5.59
C LYS A 380 8.38 -22.58 -6.44
N LYS A 381 8.20 -21.58 -7.30
CA LYS A 381 9.28 -21.04 -8.15
C LYS A 381 10.39 -20.39 -7.34
N THR A 382 10.06 -19.68 -6.27
CA THR A 382 10.99 -18.87 -5.47
C THR A 382 11.42 -19.54 -4.15
N ASP A 383 10.69 -20.55 -3.71
CA ASP A 383 10.98 -21.36 -2.52
C ASP A 383 10.62 -22.83 -2.80
N LYS A 384 11.52 -23.55 -3.47
CA LYS A 384 11.30 -24.94 -3.89
C LYS A 384 11.12 -25.90 -2.71
N ASN A 385 11.79 -25.62 -1.60
CA ASN A 385 11.75 -26.47 -0.41
C ASN A 385 10.50 -26.23 0.44
N GLY A 386 9.84 -25.08 0.29
CA GLY A 386 8.69 -24.70 1.10
C GLY A 386 9.07 -24.25 2.51
N ASP A 387 10.25 -23.65 2.68
CA ASP A 387 10.74 -23.20 3.99
C ASP A 387 9.85 -22.08 4.56
N TYR A 388 9.31 -21.23 3.70
CA TYR A 388 8.34 -20.22 4.08
C TYR A 388 7.03 -20.83 4.60
N ILE A 389 6.52 -21.87 3.93
CA ILE A 389 5.34 -22.61 4.38
C ILE A 389 5.61 -23.26 5.75
N ARG A 390 6.78 -23.90 5.92
CA ARG A 390 7.16 -24.54 7.19
C ARG A 390 7.21 -23.56 8.35
N LYS A 391 7.67 -22.33 8.08
CA LYS A 391 7.73 -21.26 9.09
C LYS A 391 6.33 -20.84 9.56
N TYR A 392 5.41 -20.60 8.62
CA TYR A 392 4.11 -19.99 8.94
C TYR A 392 2.98 -20.99 9.13
N ILE A 393 3.11 -22.24 8.61
CA ILE A 393 2.15 -23.34 8.77
C ILE A 393 2.85 -24.55 9.40
N PRO A 394 3.14 -24.52 10.71
CA PRO A 394 3.96 -25.54 11.38
C PRO A 394 3.43 -26.97 11.28
N VAL A 395 2.11 -27.14 11.14
CA VAL A 395 1.49 -28.46 10.98
C VAL A 395 1.96 -29.17 9.70
N LEU A 396 2.37 -28.42 8.67
CA LEU A 396 2.92 -28.93 7.42
C LEU A 396 4.45 -29.12 7.45
N LYS A 397 5.12 -28.82 8.57
CA LYS A 397 6.59 -28.77 8.66
C LYS A 397 7.29 -30.05 8.19
N LYS A 398 6.69 -31.21 8.43
CA LYS A 398 7.28 -32.51 8.07
C LYS A 398 7.04 -32.92 6.62
N PHE A 399 6.16 -32.25 5.87
CA PHE A 399 5.89 -32.60 4.48
C PHE A 399 7.15 -32.42 3.63
N PRO A 400 7.49 -33.38 2.74
CA PRO A 400 8.60 -33.23 1.83
C PRO A 400 8.32 -32.16 0.77
N PRO A 401 9.37 -31.58 0.15
CA PRO A 401 9.23 -30.51 -0.86
C PRO A 401 8.28 -30.85 -2.02
N GLU A 402 8.16 -32.12 -2.33
CA GLU A 402 7.28 -32.63 -3.39
C GLU A 402 5.81 -32.30 -3.11
N TYR A 403 5.35 -32.44 -1.85
CA TYR A 403 3.96 -32.28 -1.45
C TYR A 403 3.68 -30.98 -0.67
N ILE A 404 4.69 -30.24 -0.22
CA ILE A 404 4.50 -29.10 0.71
C ILE A 404 3.57 -28.01 0.16
N TYR A 405 3.51 -27.82 -1.15
CA TYR A 405 2.61 -26.87 -1.82
C TYR A 405 1.22 -27.47 -2.16
N GLU A 406 1.12 -28.79 -2.21
CA GLU A 406 -0.08 -29.54 -2.56
C GLU A 406 -0.24 -30.76 -1.65
N PRO A 407 -0.35 -30.58 -0.32
CA PRO A 407 -0.31 -31.67 0.64
C PRO A 407 -1.46 -32.67 0.49
N TRP A 408 -2.56 -32.26 -0.12
CA TRP A 408 -3.68 -33.15 -0.46
C TRP A 408 -3.35 -34.22 -1.53
N LYS A 409 -2.26 -34.05 -2.26
CA LYS A 409 -1.76 -35.05 -3.23
C LYS A 409 -0.92 -36.14 -2.59
N ALA A 410 -0.44 -35.94 -1.36
CA ALA A 410 0.32 -36.96 -0.63
C ALA A 410 -0.58 -38.18 -0.32
N PRO A 411 -0.07 -39.42 -0.48
CA PRO A 411 -0.82 -40.62 -0.09
C PRO A 411 -1.27 -40.53 1.38
N LYS A 412 -2.50 -40.98 1.68
CA LYS A 412 -3.08 -40.88 3.03
C LYS A 412 -2.19 -41.51 4.11
N LYS A 413 -1.58 -42.68 3.81
CA LYS A 413 -0.63 -43.34 4.70
C LYS A 413 0.58 -42.43 5.04
N LEU A 414 1.09 -41.69 4.06
CA LEU A 414 2.17 -40.72 4.28
C LEU A 414 1.69 -39.56 5.16
N GLN A 415 0.51 -39.02 4.91
CA GLN A 415 -0.07 -37.95 5.74
C GLN A 415 -0.18 -38.37 7.21
N GLU A 416 -0.64 -39.59 7.47
CA GLU A 416 -0.74 -40.19 8.81
C GLU A 416 0.64 -40.32 9.46
N GLN A 417 1.64 -40.80 8.73
CA GLN A 417 3.04 -40.92 9.20
C GLN A 417 3.67 -39.55 9.53
N LEU A 418 3.32 -38.51 8.78
CA LEU A 418 3.78 -37.14 9.01
C LEU A 418 3.02 -36.45 10.17
N GLY A 419 1.93 -37.03 10.64
CA GLY A 419 1.10 -36.51 11.72
C GLY A 419 0.22 -35.34 11.29
N CYS A 420 -0.14 -35.25 10.00
CA CYS A 420 -1.04 -34.22 9.49
C CYS A 420 -1.88 -34.78 8.34
N VAL A 421 -3.16 -35.02 8.62
CA VAL A 421 -4.15 -35.51 7.65
C VAL A 421 -4.93 -34.33 7.08
N ILE A 422 -4.87 -34.19 5.77
CA ILE A 422 -5.58 -33.09 5.07
C ILE A 422 -7.10 -33.33 5.14
N GLY A 423 -7.83 -32.26 5.48
CA GLY A 423 -9.26 -32.29 5.79
C GLY A 423 -9.56 -32.50 7.28
N LYS A 424 -8.53 -32.82 8.11
CA LYS A 424 -8.67 -32.95 9.56
C LYS A 424 -7.75 -31.99 10.32
N ASP A 425 -6.43 -32.10 10.11
CA ASP A 425 -5.42 -31.33 10.84
C ASP A 425 -5.01 -30.07 10.08
N TYR A 426 -5.19 -30.06 8.77
CA TYR A 426 -5.06 -28.90 7.88
C TYR A 426 -6.20 -28.96 6.84
N PRO A 427 -6.80 -27.82 6.45
CA PRO A 427 -7.96 -27.83 5.57
C PRO A 427 -7.65 -28.41 4.19
N SER A 428 -8.68 -29.05 3.61
CA SER A 428 -8.67 -29.37 2.18
C SER A 428 -8.77 -28.09 1.36
N PRO A 429 -8.29 -28.08 0.08
CA PRO A 429 -8.49 -26.94 -0.81
C PRO A 429 -9.94 -26.50 -0.87
N ILE A 430 -10.20 -25.22 -0.56
CA ILE A 430 -11.55 -24.63 -0.50
C ILE A 430 -12.24 -24.61 -1.87
N VAL A 431 -11.47 -24.58 -2.94
CA VAL A 431 -11.91 -24.65 -4.35
C VAL A 431 -10.90 -25.44 -5.17
N ASP A 432 -11.31 -25.93 -6.32
CA ASP A 432 -10.42 -26.50 -7.34
C ASP A 432 -9.90 -25.36 -8.24
N HIS A 433 -8.64 -24.94 -8.06
CA HIS A 433 -8.04 -23.82 -8.76
C HIS A 433 -8.19 -23.89 -10.29
N ASP A 434 -7.95 -25.06 -10.88
CA ASP A 434 -7.97 -25.20 -12.33
C ASP A 434 -9.37 -24.99 -12.91
N LYS A 435 -10.40 -25.46 -12.20
CA LYS A 435 -11.81 -25.29 -12.60
C LYS A 435 -12.28 -23.85 -12.40
N VAL A 436 -12.11 -23.31 -11.18
CA VAL A 436 -12.65 -21.96 -10.87
C VAL A 436 -11.94 -20.88 -11.66
N ARG A 437 -10.64 -21.03 -11.93
CA ARG A 437 -9.87 -20.11 -12.77
C ARG A 437 -10.48 -19.97 -14.17
N VAL A 438 -10.85 -21.07 -14.80
CA VAL A 438 -11.48 -21.05 -16.14
C VAL A 438 -12.82 -20.32 -16.11
N GLU A 439 -13.64 -20.61 -15.10
CA GLU A 439 -14.94 -19.96 -14.94
C GLU A 439 -14.79 -18.46 -14.67
N ASN A 440 -13.89 -18.07 -13.77
CA ASN A 440 -13.64 -16.67 -13.43
C ASN A 440 -13.08 -15.88 -14.63
N LEU A 441 -12.24 -16.50 -15.46
CA LEU A 441 -11.80 -15.88 -16.71
C LEU A 441 -12.98 -15.62 -17.67
N ARG A 442 -13.95 -16.52 -17.77
CA ARG A 442 -15.17 -16.29 -18.58
C ARG A 442 -16.00 -15.13 -18.03
N ARG A 443 -16.16 -15.05 -16.70
CA ARG A 443 -16.87 -13.95 -16.05
C ARG A 443 -16.18 -12.60 -16.30
N MET A 444 -14.85 -12.55 -16.20
CA MET A 444 -14.08 -11.35 -16.51
C MET A 444 -14.22 -10.95 -17.99
N ASP A 445 -14.14 -11.92 -18.91
CA ASP A 445 -14.28 -11.69 -20.34
C ASP A 445 -15.64 -11.07 -20.68
N ALA A 446 -16.72 -11.57 -20.09
CA ALA A 446 -18.06 -11.02 -20.24
C ALA A 446 -18.15 -9.55 -19.80
N VAL A 447 -17.59 -9.20 -18.62
CA VAL A 447 -17.54 -7.82 -18.11
C VAL A 447 -16.75 -6.89 -19.03
N TYR A 448 -15.64 -7.37 -19.57
CA TYR A 448 -14.79 -6.53 -20.45
C TYR A 448 -15.41 -6.32 -21.83
N LYS A 449 -16.16 -7.29 -22.38
CA LYS A 449 -16.87 -7.20 -23.66
C LYS A 449 -18.09 -6.29 -23.58
N SER A 450 -18.93 -6.41 -22.56
CA SER A 450 -20.11 -5.56 -22.39
C SER A 450 -19.80 -4.08 -22.33
N LYS A 451 -18.65 -3.71 -21.74
CA LYS A 451 -18.21 -2.31 -21.67
C LYS A 451 -17.69 -1.79 -23.04
N GLN A 452 -17.21 -2.66 -23.87
CA GLN A 452 -16.76 -2.30 -25.22
C GLN A 452 -17.93 -2.03 -26.15
N GLU A 453 -18.96 -2.86 -26.11
CA GLU A 453 -20.21 -2.69 -26.87
C GLU A 453 -20.95 -1.40 -26.49
N ASN A 454 -21.00 -1.04 -25.20
CA ASN A 454 -21.61 0.20 -24.75
C ASN A 454 -20.85 1.44 -25.24
N LYS A 455 -19.51 1.43 -25.22
CA LYS A 455 -18.70 2.52 -25.79
C LYS A 455 -18.88 2.70 -27.29
N ASP A 456 -19.10 1.62 -28.03
CA ASP A 456 -19.30 1.66 -29.47
C ASP A 456 -20.73 2.13 -29.83
N LYS A 457 -21.73 1.86 -28.99
CA LYS A 457 -23.10 2.41 -29.09
C LYS A 457 -23.11 3.93 -28.82
N ASP A 458 -22.43 4.39 -27.78
CA ASP A 458 -22.33 5.83 -27.46
C ASP A 458 -21.63 6.64 -28.56
N LYS A 459 -20.64 6.04 -29.24
CA LYS A 459 -19.97 6.66 -30.39
C LYS A 459 -20.84 6.74 -31.66
N LYS A 460 -21.79 5.81 -31.82
CA LYS A 460 -22.73 5.79 -32.96
C LYS A 460 -23.95 6.67 -32.73
N GLY A 461 -24.26 7.07 -31.50
CA GLY A 461 -25.40 7.90 -31.13
C GLY A 461 -25.16 9.40 -31.17
N SER A 462 -23.95 9.89 -31.43
CA SER A 462 -23.68 11.32 -31.53
C SER A 462 -23.97 11.81 -32.98
N PRO A 463 -24.85 12.84 -33.17
CA PRO A 463 -25.14 13.35 -34.51
C PRO A 463 -23.91 13.98 -35.12
N SER A 464 -23.54 13.49 -36.30
CA SER A 464 -22.45 14.02 -37.10
C SER A 464 -22.75 15.48 -37.50
N LYS A 465 -21.97 16.43 -36.96
CA LYS A 465 -21.90 17.77 -37.54
C LYS A 465 -21.19 17.64 -38.89
N SER A 466 -21.94 17.91 -39.96
CA SER A 466 -21.44 18.04 -41.33
C SER A 466 -20.27 19.03 -41.36
N LYS A 467 -19.10 18.56 -41.81
CA LYS A 467 -17.99 19.41 -42.26
C LYS A 467 -17.93 19.37 -43.76
N GLU A 468 -18.08 20.54 -44.34
CA GLU A 468 -17.80 20.79 -45.74
C GLU A 468 -16.35 20.44 -46.15
N SER A 469 -16.25 19.92 -47.33
CA SER A 469 -15.05 19.44 -47.97
C SER A 469 -14.05 20.55 -48.30
N SER A 470 -12.82 20.44 -47.85
CA SER A 470 -11.67 20.98 -48.56
C SER A 470 -10.60 19.87 -48.74
N VAL A 471 -10.37 19.57 -49.99
CA VAL A 471 -9.39 18.58 -50.43
C VAL A 471 -7.98 19.16 -50.29
N SER A 472 -7.12 18.56 -49.50
CA SER A 472 -5.69 18.72 -49.65
C SER A 472 -5.00 17.35 -49.44
N LYS A 473 -4.26 16.96 -50.51
CA LYS A 473 -3.44 15.76 -50.58
C LYS A 473 -2.33 15.78 -49.52
N LYS A 474 -2.23 14.77 -48.70
CA LYS A 474 -1.04 14.49 -47.86
C LYS A 474 -0.58 13.04 -48.01
N ALA A 475 0.74 12.93 -48.16
CA ALA A 475 1.49 11.68 -48.25
C ALA A 475 1.40 10.81 -46.99
N PRO A 476 1.69 9.50 -47.05
CA PRO A 476 1.48 8.58 -45.92
C PRO A 476 2.52 8.79 -44.83
N SER A 477 2.06 9.12 -43.65
CA SER A 477 2.90 9.17 -42.44
C SER A 477 3.02 7.79 -41.79
N LYS A 478 4.25 7.36 -41.55
CA LYS A 478 4.59 6.15 -40.78
C LYS A 478 3.98 6.20 -39.41
N GLY A 479 3.19 5.19 -39.06
CA GLY A 479 2.54 5.06 -37.74
C GLY A 479 3.54 5.00 -36.59
N LYS A 480 3.40 5.88 -35.63
CA LYS A 480 4.06 5.80 -34.32
C LYS A 480 3.36 4.72 -33.51
N ARG A 481 4.06 3.60 -33.28
CA ARG A 481 3.66 2.62 -32.28
C ARG A 481 3.73 3.25 -30.90
N SER A 482 2.68 3.09 -30.11
CA SER A 482 2.59 3.58 -28.72
C SER A 482 3.59 2.83 -27.82
N LEU A 483 4.32 3.58 -27.00
CA LEU A 483 5.35 3.10 -26.06
C LEU A 483 4.81 2.26 -24.88
N ASP A 484 3.50 2.02 -24.81
CA ASP A 484 2.85 1.24 -23.73
C ASP A 484 3.19 -0.26 -23.75
N GLU A 485 3.63 -0.80 -24.88
CA GLU A 485 3.94 -2.24 -24.99
C GLU A 485 5.28 -2.63 -24.34
N ASN A 486 6.24 -1.73 -24.23
CA ASN A 486 7.59 -2.08 -23.79
C ASN A 486 7.78 -2.23 -22.25
N SER A 487 7.04 -1.50 -21.44
CA SER A 487 7.10 -1.64 -19.96
C SER A 487 6.41 -2.91 -19.48
N GLN A 488 5.37 -3.36 -20.19
CA GLN A 488 4.62 -4.58 -19.88
C GLN A 488 5.28 -5.84 -20.45
N VAL A 489 6.03 -5.75 -21.53
CA VAL A 489 6.72 -6.86 -22.18
C VAL A 489 7.84 -7.46 -21.31
N LYS A 490 8.53 -6.66 -20.49
CA LYS A 490 9.57 -7.19 -19.58
C LYS A 490 8.99 -8.04 -18.46
N ILE A 491 7.81 -7.69 -17.94
CA ILE A 491 7.09 -8.53 -16.96
C ILE A 491 6.58 -9.82 -17.65
N SER A 492 6.23 -9.76 -18.93
CA SER A 492 5.72 -10.92 -19.68
C SER A 492 6.79 -11.94 -20.08
N LYS A 493 8.03 -11.51 -20.32
CA LYS A 493 9.14 -12.46 -20.61
C LYS A 493 9.48 -13.33 -19.39
N PHE A 494 9.26 -12.84 -18.18
CA PHE A 494 9.48 -13.61 -16.96
C PHE A 494 8.43 -14.71 -16.73
N LEU A 495 7.25 -14.59 -17.36
CA LEU A 495 6.12 -15.53 -17.23
C LEU A 495 5.90 -16.44 -18.46
N LYS A 496 6.66 -16.24 -19.57
CA LYS A 496 6.50 -17.04 -20.81
C LYS A 496 7.39 -18.29 -20.89
N ASN A 497 8.36 -18.46 -20.02
CA ASN A 497 9.13 -19.70 -20.00
C ASN A 497 8.57 -20.68 -18.97
N LYS A 498 7.59 -21.42 -19.43
CA LYS A 498 6.84 -22.62 -19.10
C LYS A 498 5.39 -22.41 -18.78
#